data_6b0380d0ff22fd50a7bacd5257eff39e
#
_entry.id   6b0380d0ff22fd50a7bacd5257eff39e
#
_cell.length_a   1.000
_cell.length_b   1.000
_cell.length_c   1.000
_cell.angle_alpha   90.00
_cell.angle_beta   90.00
_cell.angle_gamma   90.00
#
_symmetry.space_group_name_H-M   'P 1'
#
loop_
_entity.id
_entity.type
_entity.pdbx_description
1 polymer ?
#
loop_
_entity_poly.entity_id
_entity_poly.type
_entity_poly.pdbx_seq_one_letter_code
_entity_poly.pdbx_strand_id
1 'polypeptide(L)'
;PFSSRCCQHNHAQGWPYFTEHLVLATPDNGVATAIYAACKATVKVGDGKEITLHEETNYPFEEAIAFTVSTGEKVAFPFYLRIPSWTQKAEVRVNGKKVSAAPVAGKYLCINREWANGDRVELTFPMFLSMRTWQVNKNSVSVDYGPLTLSLKIAEKYVEKDSRETAIG
;
A
#
# COMPACT_ATOMS: atom_id res chain seq x y z
N PRO A 1 17.03 12.89 -31.06
CA PRO A 1 16.42 12.79 -29.76
C PRO A 1 16.68 11.41 -29.19
N PHE A 2 17.42 11.36 -28.08
CA PHE A 2 17.60 10.13 -27.34
C PHE A 2 16.24 9.79 -26.69
N SER A 3 15.44 9.06 -27.39
CA SER A 3 14.26 8.46 -26.77
C SER A 3 14.71 7.18 -26.08
N SER A 4 14.70 7.13 -24.75
CA SER A 4 14.81 5.90 -23.98
C SER A 4 13.57 5.05 -24.22
N ARG A 5 13.44 4.53 -25.42
CA ARG A 5 12.22 3.82 -25.85
C ARG A 5 11.94 2.62 -24.95
N CYS A 6 12.96 1.94 -24.46
CA CYS A 6 12.78 0.85 -23.51
C CYS A 6 12.08 1.29 -22.22
N CYS A 7 12.45 2.43 -21.63
CA CYS A 7 11.82 2.95 -20.42
C CYS A 7 10.37 3.39 -20.68
N GLN A 8 10.12 4.07 -21.79
CA GLN A 8 8.76 4.50 -22.16
C GLN A 8 7.83 3.33 -22.41
N HIS A 9 8.31 2.28 -23.11
CA HIS A 9 7.49 1.11 -23.39
C HIS A 9 7.26 0.24 -22.16
N ASN A 10 8.22 0.16 -21.24
CA ASN A 10 8.14 -0.71 -20.07
C ASN A 10 7.54 -0.02 -18.84
N HIS A 11 7.42 1.29 -18.82
CA HIS A 11 6.89 2.06 -17.69
C HIS A 11 5.51 1.56 -17.24
N ALA A 12 4.62 1.25 -18.17
CA ALA A 12 3.26 0.81 -17.85
C ALA A 12 3.16 -0.66 -17.44
N GLN A 13 4.19 -1.48 -17.67
CA GLN A 13 4.12 -2.93 -17.40
C GLN A 13 4.04 -3.28 -15.91
N GLY A 14 4.52 -2.40 -15.03
CA GLY A 14 4.47 -2.61 -13.59
C GLY A 14 3.06 -2.52 -12.99
N TRP A 15 2.17 -1.77 -13.60
CA TRP A 15 0.84 -1.51 -13.04
C TRP A 15 -0.08 -2.74 -12.95
N PRO A 16 -0.14 -3.63 -13.97
CA PRO A 16 -0.89 -4.88 -13.82
C PRO A 16 -0.39 -5.73 -12.68
N TYR A 17 0.93 -5.91 -12.54
CA TYR A 17 1.54 -6.66 -11.43
C TYR A 17 1.25 -6.04 -10.07
N PHE A 18 1.31 -4.71 -9.98
CA PHE A 18 0.92 -4.00 -8.76
C PHE A 18 -0.52 -4.31 -8.40
N THR A 19 -1.44 -4.21 -9.37
CA THR A 19 -2.87 -4.38 -9.14
C THR A 19 -3.22 -5.81 -8.73
N GLU A 20 -2.66 -6.82 -9.39
CA GLU A 20 -2.93 -8.22 -9.09
C GLU A 20 -2.39 -8.68 -7.72
N HIS A 21 -1.43 -7.92 -7.13
CA HIS A 21 -0.83 -8.25 -5.84
C HIS A 21 -1.38 -7.42 -4.66
N LEU A 22 -2.40 -6.60 -4.86
CA LEU A 22 -3.03 -5.85 -3.77
C LEU A 22 -3.68 -6.80 -2.76
N VAL A 23 -4.42 -7.78 -3.27
CA VAL A 23 -5.17 -8.76 -2.47
C VAL A 23 -4.81 -10.16 -2.95
N LEU A 24 -4.39 -11.01 -2.05
CA LEU A 24 -3.92 -12.37 -2.33
C LEU A 24 -4.76 -13.41 -1.59
N ALA A 25 -5.03 -14.54 -2.24
CA ALA A 25 -5.57 -15.70 -1.55
C ALA A 25 -4.51 -16.35 -0.66
N THR A 26 -4.94 -16.96 0.45
CA THR A 26 -4.05 -17.66 1.38
C THR A 26 -4.32 -19.18 1.38
N PRO A 27 -3.31 -20.02 1.74
CA PRO A 27 -3.47 -21.49 1.72
C PRO A 27 -4.56 -22.03 2.65
N ASP A 28 -4.96 -21.26 3.65
CA ASP A 28 -6.01 -21.58 4.61
C ASP A 28 -7.39 -21.03 4.22
N ASN A 29 -7.61 -20.84 2.91
CA ASN A 29 -8.84 -20.32 2.33
C ASN A 29 -9.25 -18.93 2.84
N GLY A 30 -8.28 -18.14 3.23
CA GLY A 30 -8.44 -16.75 3.63
C GLY A 30 -7.99 -15.76 2.55
N VAL A 31 -7.81 -14.53 2.98
CA VAL A 31 -7.36 -13.43 2.13
C VAL A 31 -6.31 -12.59 2.85
N ALA A 32 -5.32 -12.10 2.10
CA ALA A 32 -4.28 -11.22 2.60
C ALA A 32 -4.23 -9.93 1.77
N THR A 33 -4.14 -8.78 2.44
CA THR A 33 -3.81 -7.51 1.80
C THR A 33 -2.31 -7.27 1.91
N ALA A 34 -1.60 -7.39 0.80
CA ALA A 34 -0.15 -7.27 0.74
C ALA A 34 0.31 -5.82 0.50
N ILE A 35 -0.45 -5.07 -0.28
CA ILE A 35 -0.22 -3.68 -0.64
C ILE A 35 -1.54 -2.94 -0.46
N TYR A 36 -1.48 -1.69 0.02
CA TYR A 36 -2.66 -0.87 0.25
C TYR A 36 -2.85 0.14 -0.87
N ALA A 37 -3.99 0.04 -1.55
CA ALA A 37 -4.43 1.01 -2.56
C ALA A 37 -5.95 0.85 -2.78
N ALA A 38 -6.64 1.94 -3.05
CA ALA A 38 -8.07 1.89 -3.32
C ALA A 38 -8.39 0.89 -4.43
N CYS A 39 -9.15 -0.15 -4.10
CA CYS A 39 -9.50 -1.22 -5.02
C CYS A 39 -10.80 -1.93 -4.64
N LYS A 40 -11.28 -2.74 -5.58
CA LYS A 40 -12.37 -3.68 -5.37
C LYS A 40 -11.91 -5.06 -5.86
N ALA A 41 -11.78 -6.00 -4.93
CA ALA A 41 -11.29 -7.34 -5.23
C ALA A 41 -12.37 -8.38 -4.92
N THR A 42 -12.66 -9.25 -5.87
CA THR A 42 -13.55 -10.41 -5.68
C THR A 42 -12.70 -11.65 -5.54
N VAL A 43 -12.88 -12.37 -4.43
CA VAL A 43 -12.07 -13.52 -4.05
C VAL A 43 -12.94 -14.64 -3.48
N LYS A 44 -12.44 -15.88 -3.57
CA LYS A 44 -13.08 -17.04 -2.93
C LYS A 44 -12.40 -17.33 -1.60
N VAL A 45 -13.19 -17.50 -0.54
CA VAL A 45 -12.72 -17.72 0.83
C VAL A 45 -13.52 -18.82 1.53
N GLY A 46 -13.04 -19.30 2.67
CA GLY A 46 -13.70 -20.34 3.44
C GLY A 46 -13.97 -21.59 2.60
N ASP A 47 -15.21 -22.04 2.56
CA ASP A 47 -15.64 -23.19 1.75
C ASP A 47 -15.90 -22.85 0.27
N GLY A 48 -15.12 -21.92 -0.31
CA GLY A 48 -15.23 -21.51 -1.70
C GLY A 48 -16.30 -20.44 -1.96
N LYS A 49 -16.76 -19.76 -0.93
CA LYS A 49 -17.72 -18.65 -1.03
C LYS A 49 -17.06 -17.42 -1.63
N GLU A 50 -17.77 -16.79 -2.56
CA GLU A 50 -17.30 -15.56 -3.18
C GLU A 50 -17.65 -14.36 -2.30
N ILE A 51 -16.65 -13.53 -2.03
CA ILE A 51 -16.81 -12.24 -1.37
C ILE A 51 -16.19 -11.14 -2.22
N THR A 52 -16.60 -9.91 -1.99
CA THR A 52 -15.93 -8.72 -2.51
C THR A 52 -15.39 -7.90 -1.35
N LEU A 53 -14.11 -7.58 -1.41
CA LEU A 53 -13.46 -6.59 -0.56
C LEU A 53 -13.43 -5.25 -1.30
N HIS A 54 -13.95 -4.22 -0.69
CA HIS A 54 -13.83 -2.85 -1.17
C HIS A 54 -12.86 -2.09 -0.26
N GLU A 55 -11.70 -1.74 -0.77
CA GLU A 55 -10.68 -0.96 -0.07
C GLU A 55 -10.80 0.52 -0.44
N GLU A 56 -10.97 1.36 0.57
CA GLU A 56 -11.04 2.82 0.48
C GLU A 56 -9.85 3.42 1.21
N THR A 57 -9.00 4.13 0.51
CA THR A 57 -7.81 4.77 1.08
C THR A 57 -7.20 5.79 0.12
N ASN A 58 -6.51 6.77 0.67
CA ASN A 58 -5.55 7.63 -0.04
C ASN A 58 -4.10 7.30 0.36
N TYR A 59 -3.88 6.12 0.95
CA TYR A 59 -2.52 5.65 1.25
C TYR A 59 -1.67 5.61 -0.04
N PRO A 60 -0.42 6.07 -0.07
CA PRO A 60 0.45 6.38 1.06
C PRO A 60 0.41 7.84 1.56
N PHE A 61 -0.53 8.67 1.12
CA PHE A 61 -0.60 10.08 1.48
C PHE A 61 -1.41 10.34 2.74
N GLU A 62 -2.27 9.41 3.12
CA GLU A 62 -3.08 9.45 4.33
C GLU A 62 -2.90 8.19 5.18
N GLU A 63 -3.19 8.30 6.46
CA GLU A 63 -2.95 7.25 7.45
C GLU A 63 -4.03 6.17 7.48
N ALA A 64 -5.23 6.50 6.97
CA ALA A 64 -6.42 5.66 7.10
C ALA A 64 -6.63 4.73 5.91
N ILE A 65 -6.99 3.49 6.21
CA ILE A 65 -7.37 2.47 5.25
C ILE A 65 -8.62 1.78 5.78
N ALA A 66 -9.62 1.60 4.93
CA ALA A 66 -10.84 0.93 5.31
C ALA A 66 -11.21 -0.14 4.29
N PHE A 67 -11.63 -1.30 4.79
CA PHE A 67 -12.18 -2.38 3.99
C PHE A 67 -13.64 -2.58 4.34
N THR A 68 -14.48 -2.78 3.33
CA THR A 68 -15.84 -3.24 3.49
C THR A 68 -15.97 -4.62 2.86
N VAL A 69 -16.48 -5.59 3.63
CA VAL A 69 -16.76 -6.94 3.16
C VAL A 69 -18.16 -6.98 2.58
N SER A 70 -18.28 -7.40 1.33
CA SER A 70 -19.58 -7.68 0.69
C SER A 70 -19.69 -9.17 0.43
N THR A 71 -20.77 -9.80 0.93
CA THR A 71 -21.01 -11.23 0.79
C THR A 71 -22.51 -11.52 0.77
N GLY A 72 -22.92 -12.56 0.05
CA GLY A 72 -24.33 -12.98 0.00
C GLY A 72 -24.81 -13.69 1.26
N GLU A 73 -23.90 -14.31 2.00
CA GLU A 73 -24.15 -15.03 3.25
C GLU A 73 -22.95 -14.87 4.19
N LYS A 74 -23.15 -15.17 5.46
CA LYS A 74 -22.03 -15.16 6.40
C LYS A 74 -21.02 -16.25 6.06
N VAL A 75 -19.73 -15.91 6.14
CA VAL A 75 -18.63 -16.82 5.82
C VAL A 75 -17.46 -16.62 6.78
N ALA A 76 -16.94 -17.73 7.30
CA ALA A 76 -15.77 -17.73 8.18
C ALA A 76 -14.49 -17.83 7.34
N PHE A 77 -13.60 -16.87 7.53
CA PHE A 77 -12.27 -16.91 6.90
C PHE A 77 -11.27 -16.04 7.67
N PRO A 78 -9.97 -16.38 7.60
CA PRO A 78 -8.91 -15.53 8.10
C PRO A 78 -8.63 -14.38 7.15
N PHE A 79 -8.61 -13.16 7.69
CA PHE A 79 -8.23 -11.96 6.96
C PHE A 79 -6.90 -11.44 7.50
N TYR A 80 -5.87 -11.47 6.64
CA TYR A 80 -4.50 -11.07 6.96
C TYR A 80 -4.23 -9.65 6.49
N LEU A 81 -3.85 -8.79 7.42
CA LEU A 81 -3.55 -7.38 7.21
C LEU A 81 -2.05 -7.15 7.40
N ARG A 82 -1.35 -6.72 6.38
CA ARG A 82 0.08 -6.41 6.49
C ARG A 82 0.28 -5.14 7.31
N ILE A 83 1.07 -5.23 8.38
CA ILE A 83 1.46 -4.07 9.18
C ILE A 83 2.82 -3.60 8.69
N PRO A 84 2.94 -2.40 8.10
CA PRO A 84 4.21 -1.91 7.56
C PRO A 84 5.28 -1.80 8.65
N SER A 85 6.55 -2.05 8.28
CA SER A 85 7.67 -2.01 9.23
C SER A 85 7.98 -0.62 9.77
N TRP A 86 7.62 0.44 9.04
CA TRP A 86 7.86 1.83 9.43
C TRP A 86 6.89 2.32 10.52
N THR A 87 5.70 1.71 10.65
CA THR A 87 4.70 2.16 11.63
C THR A 87 5.06 1.72 13.04
N GLN A 88 4.89 2.62 14.01
CA GLN A 88 5.16 2.34 15.42
C GLN A 88 3.87 2.09 16.22
N LYS A 89 2.75 2.63 15.78
CA LYS A 89 1.48 2.63 16.50
C LYS A 89 0.32 2.33 15.56
N ALA A 90 0.36 1.16 14.92
CA ALA A 90 -0.76 0.71 14.09
C ALA A 90 -2.01 0.47 14.96
N GLU A 91 -3.17 0.91 14.50
CA GLU A 91 -4.45 0.56 15.09
C GLU A 91 -5.30 -0.19 14.08
N VAL A 92 -6.03 -1.21 14.56
CA VAL A 92 -6.96 -1.98 13.74
C VAL A 92 -8.28 -2.11 14.49
N ARG A 93 -9.38 -1.84 13.79
CA ARG A 93 -10.74 -1.94 14.30
C ARG A 93 -11.60 -2.78 13.36
N VAL A 94 -12.54 -3.50 13.92
CA VAL A 94 -13.60 -4.19 13.18
C VAL A 94 -14.93 -3.68 13.70
N ASN A 95 -15.74 -3.12 12.81
CA ASN A 95 -17.03 -2.50 13.14
C ASN A 95 -16.88 -1.50 14.30
N GLY A 96 -15.86 -0.63 14.24
CA GLY A 96 -15.54 0.38 15.24
C GLY A 96 -14.92 -0.14 16.55
N LYS A 97 -14.81 -1.46 16.75
CA LYS A 97 -14.22 -2.06 17.95
C LYS A 97 -12.76 -2.44 17.69
N LYS A 98 -11.88 -2.06 18.60
CA LYS A 98 -10.46 -2.43 18.52
C LYS A 98 -10.31 -3.96 18.59
N VAL A 99 -9.48 -4.52 17.72
CA VAL A 99 -9.16 -5.96 17.75
C VAL A 99 -8.33 -6.32 18.97
N SER A 100 -8.49 -7.53 19.49
CA SER A 100 -7.77 -8.01 20.68
C SER A 100 -6.29 -8.28 20.40
N ALA A 101 -5.96 -8.74 19.20
CA ALA A 101 -4.58 -9.00 18.80
C ALA A 101 -3.86 -7.67 18.51
N ALA A 102 -2.68 -7.47 19.08
CA ALA A 102 -1.89 -6.28 18.85
C ALA A 102 -1.22 -6.32 17.46
N PRO A 103 -1.36 -5.26 16.63
CA PRO A 103 -0.61 -5.14 15.40
C PRO A 103 0.89 -5.05 15.68
N VAL A 104 1.71 -5.82 14.95
CA VAL A 104 3.17 -5.81 15.09
C VAL A 104 3.80 -5.35 13.78
N ALA A 105 4.61 -4.30 13.84
CA ALA A 105 5.31 -3.75 12.67
C ALA A 105 6.13 -4.83 11.95
N GLY A 106 6.04 -4.87 10.62
CA GLY A 106 6.71 -5.85 9.78
C GLY A 106 6.08 -7.25 9.75
N LYS A 107 4.90 -7.43 10.36
CA LYS A 107 4.16 -8.71 10.42
C LYS A 107 2.79 -8.59 9.78
N TYR A 108 2.15 -9.73 9.58
CA TYR A 108 0.72 -9.78 9.28
C TYR A 108 -0.08 -9.94 10.57
N LEU A 109 -1.17 -9.17 10.68
CA LEU A 109 -2.20 -9.37 11.68
C LEU A 109 -3.29 -10.24 11.07
N CYS A 110 -3.58 -11.38 11.67
CA CYS A 110 -4.67 -12.26 11.26
C CYS A 110 -5.92 -11.98 12.09
N ILE A 111 -7.04 -11.74 11.42
CA ILE A 111 -8.37 -11.64 12.03
C ILE A 111 -9.20 -12.82 11.51
N ASN A 112 -9.27 -13.90 12.29
CA ASN A 112 -10.06 -15.07 11.92
C ASN A 112 -11.42 -15.02 12.62
N ARG A 113 -12.48 -14.86 11.82
CA ARG A 113 -13.86 -14.79 12.32
C ARG A 113 -14.86 -15.11 11.22
N GLU A 114 -16.13 -15.23 11.59
CA GLU A 114 -17.25 -15.18 10.67
C GLU A 114 -17.49 -13.71 10.26
N TRP A 115 -17.55 -13.48 8.95
CA TRP A 115 -17.77 -12.16 8.33
C TRP A 115 -19.17 -12.09 7.74
N ALA A 116 -19.83 -10.96 7.91
CA ALA A 116 -21.14 -10.66 7.37
C ALA A 116 -21.05 -9.54 6.33
N ASN A 117 -22.07 -9.44 5.50
CA ASN A 117 -22.19 -8.33 4.54
C ASN A 117 -22.20 -6.97 5.27
N GLY A 118 -21.36 -6.06 4.82
CA GLY A 118 -21.20 -4.73 5.41
C GLY A 118 -20.22 -4.67 6.59
N ASP A 119 -19.60 -5.79 7.01
CA ASP A 119 -18.54 -5.73 8.01
C ASP A 119 -17.40 -4.82 7.53
N ARG A 120 -16.93 -3.95 8.44
CA ARG A 120 -15.91 -2.95 8.14
C ARG A 120 -14.64 -3.19 8.96
N VAL A 121 -13.50 -3.19 8.28
CA VAL A 121 -12.18 -3.26 8.90
C VAL A 121 -11.49 -1.92 8.66
N GLU A 122 -11.00 -1.30 9.72
CA GLU A 122 -10.35 0.01 9.68
C GLU A 122 -8.94 -0.11 10.24
N LEU A 123 -7.97 0.36 9.47
CA LEU A 123 -6.57 0.45 9.87
C LEU A 123 -6.17 1.92 9.92
N THR A 124 -5.35 2.25 10.91
CA THR A 124 -4.69 3.56 10.98
C THR A 124 -3.20 3.33 11.21
N PHE A 125 -2.37 3.92 10.36
CA PHE A 125 -0.92 3.91 10.46
C PHE A 125 -0.41 5.35 10.68
N PRO A 126 -0.36 5.83 11.95
CA PRO A 126 0.11 7.19 12.24
C PRO A 126 1.48 7.44 11.64
N MET A 127 1.60 8.51 10.87
CA MET A 127 2.82 8.91 10.17
C MET A 127 3.57 9.94 10.99
N PHE A 128 4.89 9.86 10.95
CA PHE A 128 5.77 10.81 11.60
C PHE A 128 7.02 11.01 10.76
N LEU A 129 7.69 12.14 10.98
CA LEU A 129 8.97 12.42 10.34
C LEU A 129 10.06 11.55 10.97
N SER A 130 10.85 10.94 10.13
CA SER A 130 12.04 10.19 10.54
C SER A 130 13.21 10.48 9.60
N MET A 131 14.43 10.23 10.08
CA MET A 131 15.64 10.38 9.28
C MET A 131 16.36 9.05 9.18
N ARG A 132 16.85 8.75 7.99
CA ARG A 132 17.65 7.57 7.71
C ARG A 132 18.99 7.96 7.13
N THR A 133 20.08 7.55 7.80
CA THR A 133 21.44 7.81 7.35
C THR A 133 21.97 6.63 6.54
N TRP A 134 22.45 6.91 5.36
CA TRP A 134 23.06 5.96 4.43
C TRP A 134 24.58 6.00 4.56
N GLN A 135 25.12 5.18 5.47
CA GLN A 135 26.56 5.17 5.77
C GLN A 135 27.42 4.89 4.55
N VAL A 136 27.02 3.90 3.73
CA VAL A 136 27.71 3.53 2.49
C VAL A 136 27.68 4.61 1.41
N ASN A 137 26.79 5.60 1.55
CA ASN A 137 26.69 6.73 0.63
C ASN A 137 27.10 8.03 1.34
N LYS A 138 28.32 8.07 1.88
CA LYS A 138 28.94 9.25 2.49
C LYS A 138 28.07 9.90 3.59
N ASN A 139 27.35 9.08 4.35
CA ASN A 139 26.40 9.54 5.39
C ASN A 139 25.32 10.48 4.85
N SER A 140 24.91 10.33 3.60
CA SER A 140 23.74 11.05 3.09
C SER A 140 22.50 10.69 3.89
N VAL A 141 21.57 11.64 3.99
CA VAL A 141 20.36 11.50 4.79
C VAL A 141 19.13 11.59 3.91
N SER A 142 18.20 10.65 4.07
CA SER A 142 16.83 10.80 3.60
C SER A 142 15.91 11.16 4.77
N VAL A 143 14.92 12.00 4.48
CA VAL A 143 13.86 12.36 5.41
C VAL A 143 12.61 11.64 4.95
N ASP A 144 12.04 10.84 5.85
CA ASP A 144 10.85 10.04 5.55
C ASP A 144 9.65 10.55 6.38
N TYR A 145 8.45 10.52 5.79
CA TYR A 145 7.17 10.75 6.47
C TYR A 145 6.28 9.54 6.25
N GLY A 146 6.19 8.68 7.25
CA GLY A 146 5.57 7.37 7.09
C GLY A 146 6.26 6.56 5.98
N PRO A 147 5.55 6.14 4.93
CA PRO A 147 6.12 5.42 3.79
C PRO A 147 6.75 6.32 2.72
N LEU A 148 6.59 7.64 2.81
CA LEU A 148 7.04 8.61 1.82
C LEU A 148 8.46 9.08 2.13
N THR A 149 9.34 9.12 1.13
CA THR A 149 10.62 9.80 1.20
C THR A 149 10.46 11.20 0.62
N LEU A 150 10.81 12.21 1.41
CA LEU A 150 10.67 13.61 1.03
C LEU A 150 11.88 14.06 0.19
N SER A 151 11.61 14.84 -0.84
CA SER A 151 12.63 15.48 -1.66
C SER A 151 12.76 16.96 -1.32
N LEU A 152 13.99 17.47 -1.33
CA LEU A 152 14.23 18.89 -1.21
C LEU A 152 13.71 19.60 -2.45
N LYS A 153 12.84 20.59 -2.28
CA LYS A 153 12.42 21.47 -3.37
C LYS A 153 13.58 22.37 -3.77
N ILE A 154 14.16 22.12 -4.94
CA ILE A 154 15.24 22.94 -5.51
C ILE A 154 14.59 23.96 -6.45
N ALA A 155 14.93 25.23 -6.26
CA ALA A 155 14.49 26.28 -7.18
C ALA A 155 15.22 26.16 -8.51
N GLU A 156 14.49 26.28 -9.60
CA GLU A 156 15.02 26.24 -10.96
C GLU A 156 15.03 27.64 -11.56
N LYS A 157 16.09 27.99 -12.25
CA LYS A 157 16.19 29.18 -13.05
C LYS A 157 16.54 28.77 -14.49
N TYR A 158 15.59 28.92 -15.37
CA TYR A 158 15.80 28.68 -16.79
C TYR A 158 16.49 29.92 -17.40
N VAL A 159 17.62 29.68 -18.04
CA VAL A 159 18.35 30.69 -18.79
C VAL A 159 18.42 30.24 -20.24
N GLU A 160 17.83 30.98 -21.13
CA GLU A 160 17.98 30.74 -22.56
C GLU A 160 19.43 30.96 -22.94
N LYS A 161 20.07 29.94 -23.54
CA LYS A 161 21.41 30.03 -24.10
C LYS A 161 21.30 29.83 -25.61
N ASP A 162 21.80 30.76 -26.35
CA ASP A 162 21.99 30.58 -27.79
C ASP A 162 23.07 29.49 -27.98
N SER A 163 22.64 28.31 -28.32
CA SER A 163 23.50 27.16 -28.57
C SER A 163 23.38 26.77 -30.04
N ARG A 164 24.37 27.11 -30.81
CA ARG A 164 24.51 26.65 -32.21
C ARG A 164 24.93 25.17 -32.25
N GLU A 165 25.30 24.62 -31.14
CA GLU A 165 25.68 23.21 -30.93
C GLU A 165 24.66 22.50 -30.04
N THR A 166 23.43 22.39 -30.47
CA THR A 166 22.61 21.31 -29.97
C THR A 166 23.10 20.04 -30.65
N ALA A 167 23.79 19.19 -29.92
CA ALA A 167 24.21 17.87 -30.39
C ALA A 167 23.05 16.93 -30.73
N ILE A 168 21.94 17.51 -31.15
CA ILE A 168 20.71 16.83 -31.49
C ILE A 168 20.23 17.48 -32.77
N GLY A 169 20.89 17.07 -33.85
CA GLY A 169 20.34 17.19 -35.18
C GLY A 169 19.27 16.15 -35.42
#